data_0bc7e6d2d866977068173c3b64163bf9
#
_entry.id   0bc7e6d2d866977068173c3b64163bf9
#
_cell.length_a   1.000
_cell.length_b   1.000
_cell.length_c   1.000
_cell.angle_alpha   90.00
_cell.angle_beta   90.00
_cell.angle_gamma   90.00
#
_symmetry.space_group_name_H-M   'P 1'
#
loop_
_entity.id
_entity.type
_entity.pdbx_description
1 polymer ?
#
loop_
_entity_poly.entity_id
_entity_poly.type
_entity_poly.pdbx_seq_one_letter_code
_entity_poly.pdbx_strand_id
1 'polypeptide(L)'
;MKAGIWTTSLLIALIGCSEEKKPNVTSIPSVTASAIVPPSAEPVVSATAPAAPVKVPDAVAAQHILVAYKGAKGAPKSVTRSKADAKKRAEEALAKAKSGTDFSSLVAEYSDDPGSKDRQGSVGKFTRDKMTKPFSDAAFALAVDQISEPVETDFGFHVIKRNQ
;
A
#
# COMPACT_ATOMS: atom_id res chain seq x y z
N MET A 1 -55.81 14.85 7.53
CA MET A 1 -56.05 15.61 8.78
C MET A 1 -54.89 15.37 9.73
N LYS A 2 -54.36 16.48 10.30
CA LYS A 2 -53.30 16.62 11.32
C LYS A 2 -51.86 16.40 10.80
N ALA A 3 -51.13 17.33 10.36
CA ALA A 3 -50.45 18.53 10.91
C ALA A 3 -49.77 18.28 12.27
N GLY A 4 -48.46 18.37 12.27
CA GLY A 4 -47.60 18.37 13.43
C GLY A 4 -46.28 19.08 13.08
N ILE A 5 -46.33 20.40 13.18
CA ILE A 5 -45.23 21.35 13.14
C ILE A 5 -44.55 21.31 14.52
N TRP A 6 -43.26 21.10 14.57
CA TRP A 6 -42.44 21.47 15.72
C TRP A 6 -41.22 22.28 15.25
N THR A 7 -41.39 23.58 15.38
CA THR A 7 -40.36 24.60 15.43
C THR A 7 -39.90 24.76 16.88
N THR A 8 -38.64 24.88 17.10
CA THR A 8 -37.96 25.67 18.14
C THR A 8 -36.48 25.57 17.86
N SER A 9 -35.88 26.59 17.34
CA SER A 9 -35.44 27.83 18.02
C SER A 9 -34.16 27.65 18.83
N LEU A 10 -33.08 28.17 18.27
CA LEU A 10 -32.20 29.22 18.79
C LEU A 10 -31.42 28.93 20.07
N LEU A 11 -30.11 28.88 20.03
CA LEU A 11 -29.29 29.85 20.77
C LEU A 11 -27.82 29.88 20.29
N ILE A 12 -27.48 31.04 19.92
CA ILE A 12 -26.22 31.74 19.78
C ILE A 12 -25.39 31.65 21.09
N ALA A 13 -24.13 31.35 21.02
CA ALA A 13 -23.12 31.87 21.93
C ALA A 13 -21.86 32.16 21.19
N LEU A 14 -21.59 33.41 21.03
CA LEU A 14 -20.37 34.09 20.66
C LEU A 14 -19.33 34.00 21.81
N ILE A 15 -18.12 34.33 21.46
CA ILE A 15 -17.01 34.92 22.25
C ILE A 15 -15.94 33.97 22.70
N GLY A 16 -14.77 34.27 22.16
CA GLY A 16 -13.48 33.78 22.62
C GLY A 16 -12.35 34.14 21.68
N CYS A 17 -12.16 35.45 21.42
CA CYS A 17 -10.86 35.98 20.98
C CYS A 17 -9.88 35.86 22.14
N SER A 18 -8.71 35.32 21.87
CA SER A 18 -7.45 35.57 22.56
C SER A 18 -6.36 35.10 21.63
N GLU A 19 -5.75 36.00 21.03
CA GLU A 19 -4.59 36.85 21.37
C GLU A 19 -3.28 36.13 21.01
N GLU A 20 -2.77 36.66 19.94
CA GLU A 20 -1.39 36.64 19.50
C GLU A 20 -0.39 36.83 20.67
N LYS A 21 0.58 35.97 20.75
CA LYS A 21 1.84 36.27 21.40
C LYS A 21 2.98 35.96 20.48
N LYS A 22 3.37 36.94 19.73
CA LYS A 22 4.66 37.00 19.04
C LYS A 22 5.78 37.25 20.02
N PRO A 23 6.89 36.88 19.67
CA PRO A 23 8.09 36.44 20.31
C PRO A 23 9.14 37.48 20.40
N ASN A 24 10.12 37.15 21.09
CA ASN A 24 11.28 38.00 21.27
C ASN A 24 12.41 37.56 20.32
N VAL A 25 12.81 38.48 19.49
CA VAL A 25 14.07 38.47 18.75
C VAL A 25 15.17 38.88 19.70
N THR A 26 16.12 38.03 19.93
CA THR A 26 17.38 38.44 20.58
C THR A 26 18.57 37.73 19.95
N SER A 27 19.29 38.56 19.20
CA SER A 27 20.76 38.59 19.07
C SER A 27 21.54 37.33 18.73
N ILE A 28 22.05 37.38 17.51
CA ILE A 28 23.18 36.64 16.98
C ILE A 28 24.47 37.05 17.71
N PRO A 29 25.38 36.15 17.93
CA PRO A 29 26.79 36.42 17.70
C PRO A 29 27.31 35.64 16.52
N SER A 30 27.86 36.40 15.61
CA SER A 30 28.71 36.00 14.52
C SER A 30 29.92 35.22 15.04
N VAL A 31 30.08 34.01 14.58
CA VAL A 31 31.37 33.31 14.65
C VAL A 31 31.68 32.67 13.29
N THR A 32 32.70 33.20 12.80
CA THR A 32 33.64 32.94 11.71
C THR A 32 33.61 31.53 11.11
N ALA A 33 33.65 31.54 9.78
CA ALA A 33 33.85 30.44 8.87
C ALA A 33 34.95 29.45 9.28
N SER A 34 34.61 28.19 9.23
CA SER A 34 35.59 27.16 8.85
C SER A 34 34.86 26.13 8.03
N ALA A 35 35.27 26.02 6.78
CA ALA A 35 34.79 25.10 5.80
C ALA A 35 35.16 23.67 6.23
N ILE A 36 34.12 22.93 6.61
CA ILE A 36 34.23 21.46 6.65
C ILE A 36 33.18 20.94 5.67
N VAL A 37 33.66 20.43 4.56
CA VAL A 37 32.90 19.66 3.57
C VAL A 37 32.23 18.50 4.31
N PRO A 38 30.90 18.37 4.28
CA PRO A 38 30.27 17.15 4.77
C PRO A 38 30.61 16.01 3.80
N PRO A 39 31.01 14.85 4.30
CA PRO A 39 31.11 13.68 3.45
C PRO A 39 29.75 13.34 2.90
N SER A 40 29.69 13.22 1.58
CA SER A 40 28.58 12.67 0.82
C SER A 40 28.11 11.38 1.50
N ALA A 41 26.95 11.45 2.16
CA ALA A 41 26.29 10.26 2.65
C ALA A 41 25.73 9.53 1.42
N GLU A 42 26.52 8.62 0.93
CA GLU A 42 26.00 7.56 0.05
C GLU A 42 24.90 6.81 0.81
N PRO A 43 23.79 6.47 0.14
CA PRO A 43 22.80 5.61 0.78
C PRO A 43 23.47 4.27 1.07
N VAL A 44 23.68 3.99 2.34
CA VAL A 44 24.02 2.65 2.80
C VAL A 44 22.85 1.74 2.39
N VAL A 45 22.96 1.17 1.22
CA VAL A 45 22.25 -0.04 0.84
C VAL A 45 22.67 -1.07 1.88
N SER A 46 21.78 -1.31 2.85
CA SER A 46 21.95 -2.41 3.79
C SER A 46 22.03 -3.68 2.93
N ALA A 47 23.27 -4.09 2.69
CA ALA A 47 23.55 -5.35 2.04
C ALA A 47 23.06 -6.44 3.00
N THR A 48 21.82 -6.85 2.81
CA THR A 48 21.32 -8.11 3.35
C THR A 48 22.25 -9.19 2.83
N ALA A 49 22.93 -9.86 3.75
CA ALA A 49 23.88 -10.93 3.52
C ALA A 49 23.41 -11.87 2.40
N PRO A 50 24.33 -12.42 1.60
CA PRO A 50 23.99 -13.37 0.56
C PRO A 50 23.33 -14.57 1.23
N ALA A 51 22.02 -14.70 1.06
CA ALA A 51 21.30 -15.91 1.40
C ALA A 51 21.96 -17.05 0.64
N ALA A 52 22.30 -18.12 1.34
CA ALA A 52 22.77 -19.37 0.77
C ALA A 52 21.96 -19.72 -0.49
N PRO A 53 22.50 -20.44 -1.47
CA PRO A 53 21.82 -20.72 -2.72
C PRO A 53 20.54 -21.50 -2.41
N VAL A 54 19.44 -20.76 -2.29
CA VAL A 54 18.12 -21.33 -2.14
C VAL A 54 17.80 -21.98 -3.47
N LYS A 55 17.67 -23.29 -3.45
CA LYS A 55 17.16 -24.03 -4.58
C LYS A 55 15.85 -23.37 -5.01
N VAL A 56 15.89 -22.66 -6.14
CA VAL A 56 14.67 -21.96 -6.63
C VAL A 56 13.66 -23.07 -6.95
N PRO A 57 12.51 -23.10 -6.30
CA PRO A 57 11.53 -24.15 -6.54
C PRO A 57 10.99 -24.03 -7.97
N ASP A 58 10.69 -25.16 -8.61
CA ASP A 58 10.09 -25.19 -9.94
C ASP A 58 8.68 -24.61 -9.97
N ALA A 59 7.98 -24.67 -8.86
CA ALA A 59 6.65 -24.11 -8.69
C ALA A 59 6.39 -23.59 -7.27
N VAL A 60 5.58 -22.56 -7.15
CA VAL A 60 5.16 -21.95 -5.88
C VAL A 60 3.65 -21.86 -5.80
N ALA A 61 3.09 -21.87 -4.59
CA ALA A 61 1.70 -21.52 -4.36
C ALA A 61 1.60 -20.15 -3.72
N ALA A 62 0.65 -19.35 -4.17
CA ALA A 62 0.45 -18.00 -3.67
C ALA A 62 -1.03 -17.61 -3.57
N GLN A 63 -1.27 -16.59 -2.75
CA GLN A 63 -2.48 -15.79 -2.75
C GLN A 63 -2.14 -14.39 -3.25
N HIS A 64 -3.11 -13.69 -3.82
CA HIS A 64 -2.92 -12.31 -4.22
C HIS A 64 -4.15 -11.44 -3.97
N ILE A 65 -3.91 -10.14 -3.88
CA ILE A 65 -4.91 -9.09 -3.95
C ILE A 65 -4.63 -8.34 -5.23
N LEU A 66 -5.57 -8.30 -6.16
CA LEU A 66 -5.48 -7.47 -7.38
C LEU A 66 -6.25 -6.18 -7.20
N VAL A 67 -5.58 -5.05 -7.29
CA VAL A 67 -6.21 -3.73 -7.34
C VAL A 67 -6.10 -3.18 -8.76
N ALA A 68 -7.20 -3.29 -9.51
CA ALA A 68 -7.29 -2.82 -10.87
C ALA A 68 -7.50 -1.29 -10.92
N TYR A 69 -7.21 -0.68 -12.07
CA TYR A 69 -7.50 0.72 -12.37
C TYR A 69 -8.28 0.84 -13.69
N LYS A 70 -8.88 1.99 -13.94
CA LYS A 70 -9.64 2.24 -15.17
C LYS A 70 -8.77 2.03 -16.40
N GLY A 71 -9.15 1.08 -17.24
CA GLY A 71 -8.43 0.74 -18.48
C GLY A 71 -7.38 -0.36 -18.32
N ALA A 72 -7.18 -0.91 -17.11
CA ALA A 72 -6.35 -2.09 -16.93
C ALA A 72 -7.00 -3.31 -17.60
N LYS A 73 -6.18 -4.26 -18.04
CA LYS A 73 -6.62 -5.48 -18.71
C LYS A 73 -7.54 -6.28 -17.78
N GLY A 74 -8.72 -6.65 -18.26
CA GLY A 74 -9.68 -7.41 -17.47
C GLY A 74 -10.32 -6.68 -16.29
N ALA A 75 -10.08 -5.37 -16.14
CA ALA A 75 -10.70 -4.58 -15.08
C ALA A 75 -12.23 -4.59 -15.19
N PRO A 76 -12.95 -4.85 -14.11
CA PRO A 76 -14.40 -4.72 -14.09
C PRO A 76 -14.83 -3.30 -14.48
N LYS A 77 -15.94 -3.16 -15.20
CA LYS A 77 -16.47 -1.84 -15.62
C LYS A 77 -16.80 -0.92 -14.45
N SER A 78 -17.02 -1.47 -13.28
CA SER A 78 -17.24 -0.73 -12.03
C SER A 78 -15.98 -0.05 -11.50
N VAL A 79 -14.81 -0.43 -11.98
CA VAL A 79 -13.53 0.17 -11.56
C VAL A 79 -13.33 1.48 -12.31
N THR A 80 -13.47 2.59 -11.60
CA THR A 80 -13.32 3.95 -12.13
C THR A 80 -12.07 4.66 -11.61
N ARG A 81 -11.38 4.08 -10.63
CA ARG A 81 -10.20 4.68 -9.98
C ARG A 81 -9.04 4.84 -10.96
N SER A 82 -8.23 5.87 -10.71
CA SER A 82 -6.99 6.10 -11.45
C SER A 82 -5.91 5.05 -11.11
N LYS A 83 -4.86 4.99 -11.92
CA LYS A 83 -3.70 4.13 -11.63
C LYS A 83 -3.02 4.52 -10.31
N ALA A 84 -2.92 5.83 -10.02
CA ALA A 84 -2.34 6.33 -8.77
C ALA A 84 -3.18 5.92 -7.55
N ASP A 85 -4.49 5.98 -7.64
CA ASP A 85 -5.40 5.56 -6.56
C ASP A 85 -5.37 4.05 -6.35
N ALA A 86 -5.24 3.28 -7.45
CA ALA A 86 -5.09 1.83 -7.35
C ALA A 86 -3.79 1.46 -6.64
N LYS A 87 -2.68 2.16 -6.93
CA LYS A 87 -1.42 1.96 -6.23
C LYS A 87 -1.55 2.23 -4.74
N LYS A 88 -2.10 3.39 -4.36
CA LYS A 88 -2.35 3.73 -2.95
C LYS A 88 -3.21 2.69 -2.23
N ARG A 89 -4.26 2.22 -2.90
CA ARG A 89 -5.13 1.17 -2.34
C ARG A 89 -4.40 -0.17 -2.15
N ALA A 90 -3.49 -0.52 -3.06
CA ALA A 90 -2.65 -1.71 -2.91
C ALA A 90 -1.63 -1.56 -1.76
N GLU A 91 -1.05 -0.37 -1.60
CA GLU A 91 -0.16 -0.03 -0.48
C GLU A 91 -0.91 -0.08 0.87
N GLU A 92 -2.16 0.38 0.91
CA GLU A 92 -3.02 0.27 2.09
C GLU A 92 -3.31 -1.19 2.46
N ALA A 93 -3.67 -2.02 1.47
CA ALA A 93 -3.87 -3.45 1.68
C ALA A 93 -2.60 -4.13 2.21
N LEU A 94 -1.43 -3.78 1.66
CA LEU A 94 -0.14 -4.27 2.13
C LEU A 94 0.13 -3.85 3.58
N ALA A 95 -0.11 -2.59 3.93
CA ALA A 95 0.11 -2.10 5.30
C ALA A 95 -0.75 -2.86 6.31
N LYS A 96 -2.03 -3.10 5.99
CA LYS A 96 -2.92 -3.92 6.81
C LYS A 96 -2.45 -5.38 6.90
N ALA A 97 -1.97 -5.96 5.80
CA ALA A 97 -1.43 -7.32 5.80
C ALA A 97 -0.17 -7.44 6.67
N LYS A 98 0.73 -6.46 6.60
CA LYS A 98 1.94 -6.39 7.43
C LYS A 98 1.61 -6.16 8.93
N SER A 99 0.48 -5.51 9.24
CA SER A 99 0.03 -5.32 10.63
C SER A 99 -0.68 -6.55 11.22
N GLY A 100 -0.79 -7.65 10.47
CA GLY A 100 -1.35 -8.92 10.94
C GLY A 100 -2.83 -9.13 10.61
N THR A 101 -3.44 -8.26 9.79
CA THR A 101 -4.80 -8.51 9.29
C THR A 101 -4.80 -9.76 8.40
N ASP A 102 -5.81 -10.61 8.57
CA ASP A 102 -5.94 -11.81 7.78
C ASP A 102 -5.99 -11.51 6.28
N PHE A 103 -5.12 -12.18 5.52
CA PHE A 103 -4.96 -11.93 4.08
C PHE A 103 -6.22 -12.24 3.29
N SER A 104 -6.98 -13.28 3.67
CA SER A 104 -8.22 -13.64 3.00
C SER A 104 -9.30 -12.58 3.17
N SER A 105 -9.37 -11.97 4.35
CA SER A 105 -10.26 -10.83 4.62
C SER A 105 -9.90 -9.63 3.76
N LEU A 106 -8.59 -9.34 3.59
CA LEU A 106 -8.13 -8.28 2.71
C LEU A 106 -8.41 -8.57 1.24
N VAL A 107 -8.34 -9.82 0.80
CA VAL A 107 -8.78 -10.21 -0.55
C VAL A 107 -10.24 -9.87 -0.77
N ALA A 108 -11.11 -10.19 0.19
CA ALA A 108 -12.54 -9.88 0.10
C ALA A 108 -12.81 -8.37 0.00
N GLU A 109 -12.05 -7.55 0.72
CA GLU A 109 -12.21 -6.09 0.78
C GLU A 109 -11.56 -5.36 -0.40
N TYR A 110 -10.34 -5.74 -0.77
CA TYR A 110 -9.50 -4.97 -1.69
C TYR A 110 -9.43 -5.51 -3.09
N SER A 111 -9.60 -6.84 -3.30
CA SER A 111 -9.38 -7.46 -4.59
C SER A 111 -10.50 -7.20 -5.59
N ASP A 112 -10.11 -6.82 -6.80
CA ASP A 112 -11.00 -6.67 -7.96
C ASP A 112 -10.97 -7.90 -8.88
N ASP A 113 -10.22 -8.95 -8.53
CA ASP A 113 -10.14 -10.18 -9.32
C ASP A 113 -11.26 -11.16 -8.93
N PRO A 114 -12.33 -11.29 -9.75
CA PRO A 114 -13.41 -12.22 -9.45
C PRO A 114 -12.96 -13.69 -9.46
N GLY A 115 -11.92 -14.01 -10.27
CA GLY A 115 -11.45 -15.37 -10.44
C GLY A 115 -10.75 -15.94 -9.20
N SER A 116 -10.07 -15.11 -8.44
CA SER A 116 -9.37 -15.52 -7.21
C SER A 116 -10.13 -15.16 -5.93
N LYS A 117 -11.01 -14.16 -5.98
CA LYS A 117 -11.73 -13.66 -4.81
C LYS A 117 -12.53 -14.76 -4.08
N ASP A 118 -13.27 -15.58 -4.83
CA ASP A 118 -14.05 -16.70 -4.28
C ASP A 118 -13.17 -17.81 -3.67
N ARG A 119 -11.88 -17.81 -4.01
CA ARG A 119 -10.86 -18.71 -3.47
C ARG A 119 -9.92 -18.02 -2.50
N GLN A 120 -10.38 -16.93 -1.86
CA GLN A 120 -9.59 -16.19 -0.89
C GLN A 120 -8.26 -15.67 -1.47
N GLY A 121 -8.26 -15.31 -2.75
CA GLY A 121 -7.09 -14.83 -3.46
C GLY A 121 -6.15 -15.92 -3.97
N SER A 122 -6.46 -17.21 -3.76
CA SER A 122 -5.58 -18.30 -4.16
C SER A 122 -5.49 -18.40 -5.68
N VAL A 123 -4.28 -18.37 -6.20
CA VAL A 123 -3.95 -18.66 -7.60
C VAL A 123 -3.50 -20.11 -7.79
N GLY A 124 -3.45 -20.88 -6.69
CA GLY A 124 -2.97 -22.25 -6.69
C GLY A 124 -1.47 -22.37 -6.84
N LYS A 125 -1.00 -23.57 -7.17
CA LYS A 125 0.41 -23.84 -7.47
C LYS A 125 0.68 -23.58 -8.94
N PHE A 126 1.74 -22.82 -9.23
CA PHE A 126 2.11 -22.42 -10.60
C PHE A 126 3.62 -22.41 -10.81
N THR A 127 4.01 -22.58 -12.06
CA THR A 127 5.39 -22.40 -12.55
C THR A 127 5.56 -20.99 -13.13
N ARG A 128 6.80 -20.55 -13.34
CA ARG A 128 7.10 -19.18 -13.78
C ARG A 128 6.42 -18.78 -15.09
N ASP A 129 6.18 -19.73 -15.99
CA ASP A 129 5.59 -19.55 -17.32
C ASP A 129 4.06 -19.36 -17.31
N LYS A 130 3.41 -19.65 -16.19
CA LYS A 130 1.94 -19.60 -16.09
C LYS A 130 1.37 -18.23 -15.73
N MET A 131 2.21 -17.34 -15.21
CA MET A 131 1.82 -16.01 -14.77
C MET A 131 2.59 -14.94 -15.55
N THR A 132 2.14 -13.69 -15.44
CA THR A 132 2.91 -12.57 -16.01
C THR A 132 4.30 -12.49 -15.38
N LYS A 133 5.29 -12.09 -16.16
CA LYS A 133 6.69 -12.06 -15.69
C LYS A 133 6.86 -11.27 -14.38
N PRO A 134 6.32 -10.04 -14.21
CA PRO A 134 6.46 -9.31 -12.95
C PRO A 134 5.84 -10.04 -11.75
N PHE A 135 4.69 -10.69 -11.94
CA PHE A 135 4.03 -11.46 -10.89
C PHE A 135 4.87 -12.68 -10.49
N SER A 136 5.33 -13.46 -11.48
CA SER A 136 6.17 -14.65 -11.24
C SER A 136 7.47 -14.27 -10.54
N ASP A 137 8.16 -13.25 -11.01
CA ASP A 137 9.44 -12.85 -10.43
C ASP A 137 9.26 -12.46 -8.95
N ALA A 138 8.20 -11.71 -8.63
CA ALA A 138 7.91 -11.35 -7.25
C ALA A 138 7.54 -12.57 -6.40
N ALA A 139 6.64 -13.43 -6.87
CA ALA A 139 6.19 -14.60 -6.11
C ALA A 139 7.33 -15.58 -5.81
N PHE A 140 8.23 -15.79 -6.77
CA PHE A 140 9.37 -16.70 -6.62
C PHE A 140 10.52 -16.12 -5.79
N ALA A 141 10.58 -14.78 -5.64
CA ALA A 141 11.55 -14.11 -4.79
C ALA A 141 11.14 -14.11 -3.31
N LEU A 142 9.86 -14.30 -3.01
CA LEU A 142 9.35 -14.32 -1.64
C LEU A 142 9.77 -15.61 -0.92
N ALA A 143 10.02 -15.52 0.37
CA ALA A 143 10.00 -16.68 1.27
C ALA A 143 8.57 -17.14 1.52
N VAL A 144 8.38 -18.35 2.04
CA VAL A 144 7.06 -18.85 2.47
C VAL A 144 6.50 -17.90 3.53
N ASP A 145 5.21 -17.58 3.43
CA ASP A 145 4.45 -16.62 4.24
C ASP A 145 4.87 -15.15 4.09
N GLN A 146 5.85 -14.85 3.27
CA GLN A 146 6.22 -13.47 2.98
C GLN A 146 5.22 -12.81 2.02
N ILE A 147 5.06 -11.49 2.18
CA ILE A 147 4.18 -10.65 1.37
C ILE A 147 5.03 -9.68 0.54
N SER A 148 4.71 -9.56 -0.76
CA SER A 148 5.41 -8.62 -1.67
C SER A 148 5.00 -7.17 -1.45
N GLU A 149 5.83 -6.25 -1.91
CA GLU A 149 5.39 -4.91 -2.25
C GLU A 149 4.39 -4.96 -3.42
N PRO A 150 3.60 -3.89 -3.67
CA PRO A 150 2.69 -3.84 -4.81
C PRO A 150 3.42 -4.02 -6.14
N VAL A 151 3.10 -5.09 -6.86
CA VAL A 151 3.69 -5.44 -8.16
C VAL A 151 2.78 -4.98 -9.27
N GLU A 152 3.27 -4.15 -10.17
CA GLU A 152 2.51 -3.67 -11.32
C GLU A 152 2.51 -4.68 -12.45
N THR A 153 1.33 -4.90 -13.03
CA THR A 153 1.12 -5.68 -14.27
C THR A 153 0.09 -4.97 -15.16
N ASP A 154 -0.18 -5.52 -16.34
CA ASP A 154 -1.24 -5.01 -17.22
C ASP A 154 -2.65 -5.06 -16.60
N PHE A 155 -2.84 -5.90 -15.57
CA PHE A 155 -4.12 -6.06 -14.87
C PHE A 155 -4.32 -5.06 -13.73
N GLY A 156 -3.25 -4.50 -13.20
CA GLY A 156 -3.25 -3.61 -12.05
C GLY A 156 -2.09 -3.86 -11.11
N PHE A 157 -2.29 -3.52 -9.84
CA PHE A 157 -1.31 -3.75 -8.78
C PHE A 157 -1.67 -5.00 -7.99
N HIS A 158 -0.69 -5.88 -7.83
CA HIS A 158 -0.82 -7.12 -7.08
C HIS A 158 -0.05 -7.05 -5.77
N VAL A 159 -0.69 -7.39 -4.66
CA VAL A 159 -0.01 -7.73 -3.40
C VAL A 159 -0.05 -9.25 -3.30
N ILE A 160 1.11 -9.88 -3.24
CA ILE A 160 1.27 -11.33 -3.34
C ILE A 160 1.76 -11.88 -2.01
N LYS A 161 1.10 -12.91 -1.50
CA LYS A 161 1.57 -13.70 -0.36
C LYS A 161 1.94 -15.10 -0.85
N ARG A 162 3.18 -15.53 -0.60
CA ARG A 162 3.60 -16.88 -0.92
C ARG A 162 3.19 -17.85 0.18
N ASN A 163 2.54 -18.98 -0.18
CA ASN A 163 2.06 -19.99 0.77
C ASN A 163 2.97 -21.24 0.79
N GLN A 164 3.65 -21.53 -0.33
CA GLN A 164 4.57 -22.66 -0.49
C GLN A 164 5.71 -22.31 -1.43
#